data_5112db1abc49e1aae9922c5c431bdc76
#
_entry.id   5112db1abc49e1aae9922c5c431bdc76
#
_cell.length_a   1.000
_cell.length_b   1.000
_cell.length_c   1.000
_cell.angle_alpha   90.00
_cell.angle_beta   90.00
_cell.angle_gamma   90.00
#
_symmetry.space_group_name_H-M   'P 1'
#
loop_
_entity.id
_entity.type
_entity.pdbx_description
1 polymer ?
#
loop_
_entity_poly.entity_id
_entity_poly.type
_entity_poly.pdbx_seq_one_letter_code
_entity_poly.pdbx_strand_id
1 'polypeptide(L)'
;MILLVPFIGALYGMLAVIFGAFGAHALKKTFSEDQLKSFETGVKYQMYHAILLVVLGFNFGFNSFLETYIVYCFIIGTFLFSFSIYGLCLSAAKGKKLRILGPITPIGGLILVIGWGLLLYSFVAEVI
;
A
#
# COMPACT_ATOMS: atom_id res chain seq x y z
N MET A 1 2.36 2.69 19.07
CA MET A 1 3.09 2.25 17.88
C MET A 1 3.19 0.74 17.77
N ILE A 2 3.55 0.06 18.84
CA ILE A 2 3.76 -1.40 18.82
C ILE A 2 2.51 -2.16 18.37
N LEU A 3 1.32 -1.77 18.83
CA LEU A 3 0.07 -2.40 18.42
C LEU A 3 -0.55 -1.76 17.18
N LEU A 4 -0.29 -0.48 16.95
CA LEU A 4 -0.88 0.25 15.83
C LEU A 4 -0.37 -0.26 14.48
N VAL A 5 0.93 -0.52 14.36
CA VAL A 5 1.55 -0.95 13.10
C VAL A 5 1.01 -2.31 12.64
N PRO A 6 1.03 -3.37 13.48
CA PRO A 6 0.43 -4.64 13.05
C PRO A 6 -1.08 -4.56 12.87
N PHE A 7 -1.78 -3.68 13.61
CA PHE A 7 -3.20 -3.44 13.39
C PHE A 7 -3.47 -2.90 11.99
N ILE A 8 -2.74 -1.87 11.57
CA ILE A 8 -2.89 -1.30 10.23
C ILE A 8 -2.50 -2.33 9.17
N GLY A 9 -1.43 -3.09 9.41
CA GLY A 9 -1.03 -4.17 8.52
C GLY A 9 -2.14 -5.19 8.34
N ALA A 10 -2.74 -5.65 9.43
CA ALA A 10 -3.85 -6.60 9.39
C ALA A 10 -5.08 -6.01 8.68
N LEU A 11 -5.38 -4.73 8.93
CA LEU A 11 -6.47 -4.04 8.25
C LEU A 11 -6.24 -3.97 6.74
N TYR A 12 -5.03 -3.58 6.32
CA TYR A 12 -4.68 -3.56 4.90
C TYR A 12 -4.78 -4.95 4.27
N GLY A 13 -4.35 -5.98 5.01
CA GLY A 13 -4.44 -7.36 4.53
C GLY A 13 -5.87 -7.81 4.35
N MET A 14 -6.73 -7.54 5.33
CA MET A 14 -8.15 -7.86 5.25
C MET A 14 -8.81 -7.17 4.05
N LEU A 15 -8.57 -5.86 3.89
CA LEU A 15 -9.12 -5.11 2.77
C LEU A 15 -8.58 -5.60 1.44
N ALA A 16 -7.29 -5.97 1.38
CA ALA A 16 -6.69 -6.50 0.15
C ALA A 16 -7.36 -7.82 -0.27
N VAL A 17 -7.66 -8.69 0.68
CA VAL A 17 -8.39 -9.94 0.38
C VAL A 17 -9.80 -9.63 -0.12
N ILE A 18 -10.50 -8.71 0.55
CA ILE A 18 -11.85 -8.32 0.14
C ILE A 18 -11.84 -7.75 -1.28
N PHE A 19 -10.94 -6.81 -1.56
CA PHE A 19 -10.86 -6.19 -2.88
C PHE A 19 -10.39 -7.17 -3.96
N GLY A 20 -9.44 -8.03 -3.62
CA GLY A 20 -8.89 -9.00 -4.58
C GLY A 20 -9.86 -10.14 -4.90
N ALA A 21 -10.51 -10.70 -3.87
CA ALA A 21 -11.40 -11.84 -4.05
C ALA A 21 -12.80 -11.43 -4.53
N PHE A 22 -13.36 -10.39 -3.92
CA PHE A 22 -14.75 -9.99 -4.18
C PHE A 22 -14.84 -8.80 -5.15
N GLY A 23 -13.97 -7.81 -4.98
CA GLY A 23 -13.99 -6.60 -5.81
C GLY A 23 -13.70 -6.90 -7.27
N ALA A 24 -12.63 -7.63 -7.53
CA ALA A 24 -12.24 -7.97 -8.90
C ALA A 24 -13.34 -8.76 -9.62
N HIS A 25 -13.99 -9.71 -8.92
CA HIS A 25 -15.09 -10.49 -9.51
C HIS A 25 -16.31 -9.59 -9.82
N ALA A 26 -16.71 -8.77 -8.85
CA ALA A 26 -17.86 -7.89 -9.01
C ALA A 26 -17.64 -6.82 -10.08
N LEU A 27 -16.40 -6.37 -10.25
CA LEU A 27 -16.05 -5.28 -11.17
C LEU A 27 -15.68 -5.78 -12.58
N LYS A 28 -15.63 -7.07 -12.78
CA LYS A 28 -15.22 -7.69 -14.06
C LYS A 28 -16.06 -7.21 -15.24
N LYS A 29 -17.35 -6.97 -15.02
CA LYS A 29 -18.27 -6.51 -16.07
C LYS A 29 -18.17 -5.01 -16.33
N THR A 30 -17.68 -4.25 -15.36
CA THR A 30 -17.65 -2.78 -15.39
C THR A 30 -16.30 -2.23 -15.85
N PHE A 31 -15.21 -2.94 -15.51
CA PHE A 31 -13.85 -2.51 -15.80
C PHE A 31 -13.37 -3.05 -17.15
N SER A 32 -12.57 -2.26 -17.85
CA SER A 32 -11.78 -2.73 -18.98
C SER A 32 -10.67 -3.66 -18.48
N GLU A 33 -10.02 -4.38 -19.40
CA GLU A 33 -8.87 -5.24 -19.06
C GLU A 33 -7.76 -4.44 -18.40
N ASP A 34 -7.46 -3.23 -18.91
CA ASP A 34 -6.43 -2.37 -18.33
C ASP A 34 -6.79 -1.90 -16.93
N GLN A 35 -8.07 -1.56 -16.70
CA GLN A 35 -8.56 -1.17 -15.37
C GLN A 35 -8.45 -2.33 -14.39
N LEU A 36 -8.79 -3.55 -14.82
CA LEU A 36 -8.65 -4.74 -13.96
C LEU A 36 -7.20 -5.00 -13.60
N LYS A 37 -6.27 -4.87 -14.56
CA LYS A 37 -4.85 -5.04 -14.28
C LYS A 37 -4.33 -4.00 -13.30
N SER A 38 -4.74 -2.74 -13.46
CA SER A 38 -4.35 -1.67 -12.54
C SER A 38 -4.91 -1.94 -11.14
N PHE A 39 -6.18 -2.34 -11.06
CA PHE A 39 -6.82 -2.68 -9.80
C PHE A 39 -6.07 -3.82 -9.09
N GLU A 40 -5.74 -4.88 -9.83
CA GLU A 40 -4.97 -6.02 -9.30
C GLU A 40 -3.59 -5.57 -8.79
N THR A 41 -2.93 -4.66 -9.49
CA THR A 41 -1.64 -4.11 -9.05
C THR A 41 -1.80 -3.40 -7.71
N GLY A 42 -2.84 -2.58 -7.56
CA GLY A 42 -3.13 -1.92 -6.29
C GLY A 42 -3.34 -2.92 -5.15
N VAL A 43 -4.09 -3.98 -5.41
CA VAL A 43 -4.36 -5.03 -4.42
C VAL A 43 -3.08 -5.77 -4.03
N LYS A 44 -2.25 -6.14 -5.01
CA LYS A 44 -0.99 -6.85 -4.75
C LYS A 44 -0.05 -6.01 -3.88
N TYR A 45 0.15 -4.75 -4.23
CA TYR A 45 1.03 -3.87 -3.47
C TYR A 45 0.50 -3.63 -2.06
N GLN A 46 -0.82 -3.53 -1.92
CA GLN A 46 -1.44 -3.42 -0.60
C GLN A 46 -1.16 -4.66 0.24
N MET A 47 -1.31 -5.86 -0.34
CA MET A 47 -1.06 -7.10 0.39
C MET A 47 0.42 -7.27 0.73
N TYR A 48 1.34 -6.99 -0.19
CA TYR A 48 2.78 -7.09 0.08
C TYR A 48 3.15 -6.24 1.30
N HIS A 49 2.67 -5.01 1.35
CA HIS A 49 3.01 -4.09 2.43
C HIS A 49 2.20 -4.33 3.68
N ALA A 50 1.01 -4.92 3.56
CA ALA A 50 0.24 -5.39 4.72
C ALA A 50 1.02 -6.44 5.51
N ILE A 51 1.54 -7.44 4.79
CA ILE A 51 2.34 -8.51 5.41
C ILE A 51 3.61 -7.92 6.02
N LEU A 52 4.27 -7.03 5.27
CA LEU A 52 5.49 -6.36 5.76
C LEU A 52 5.22 -5.59 7.05
N LEU A 53 4.12 -4.85 7.11
CA LEU A 53 3.76 -4.07 8.30
C LEU A 53 3.51 -4.96 9.51
N VAL A 54 2.86 -6.12 9.32
CA VAL A 54 2.66 -7.07 10.41
C VAL A 54 4.02 -7.58 10.91
N VAL A 55 4.92 -7.97 9.99
CA VAL A 55 6.26 -8.46 10.33
C VAL A 55 7.05 -7.38 11.06
N LEU A 56 7.08 -6.16 10.54
CA LEU A 56 7.81 -5.06 11.18
C LEU A 56 7.20 -4.71 12.53
N GLY A 57 5.88 -4.76 12.65
CA GLY A 57 5.19 -4.48 13.90
C GLY A 57 5.58 -5.43 15.02
N PHE A 58 5.88 -6.70 14.71
CA PHE A 58 6.34 -7.66 15.70
C PHE A 58 7.83 -7.61 15.96
N ASN A 59 8.62 -7.04 15.04
CA ASN A 59 10.08 -7.04 15.16
C ASN A 59 10.67 -5.71 15.62
N PHE A 60 9.98 -4.58 15.34
CA PHE A 60 10.49 -3.27 15.73
C PHE A 60 10.11 -2.96 17.18
N GLY A 61 11.09 -2.48 17.94
CA GLY A 61 10.86 -1.99 19.30
C GLY A 61 10.42 -0.53 19.34
N PHE A 62 10.56 0.18 18.22
CA PHE A 62 10.24 1.60 18.09
C PHE A 62 11.02 2.46 19.07
N ASN A 63 12.29 2.10 19.28
CA ASN A 63 13.22 2.84 20.13
C ASN A 63 13.98 3.93 19.36
N SER A 64 13.83 3.99 18.05
CA SER A 64 14.50 4.97 17.20
C SER A 64 13.49 5.61 16.25
N PHE A 65 13.80 6.84 15.81
CA PHE A 65 12.99 7.53 14.82
C PHE A 65 13.01 6.82 13.46
N LEU A 66 14.11 6.13 13.15
CA LEU A 66 14.25 5.42 11.88
C LEU A 66 13.16 4.36 11.70
N GLU A 67 12.93 3.52 12.70
CA GLU A 67 11.87 2.51 12.65
C GLU A 67 10.49 3.14 12.44
N THR A 68 10.24 4.26 13.12
CA THR A 68 8.99 5.00 12.99
C THR A 68 8.82 5.54 11.57
N TYR A 69 9.87 6.13 10.99
CA TYR A 69 9.81 6.64 9.62
C TYR A 69 9.58 5.53 8.60
N ILE A 70 10.22 4.38 8.80
CA ILE A 70 10.04 3.22 7.92
C ILE A 70 8.57 2.80 7.86
N VAL A 71 7.94 2.60 9.02
CA VAL A 71 6.55 2.14 9.05
C VAL A 71 5.60 3.21 8.52
N TYR A 72 5.84 4.48 8.77
CA TYR A 72 5.02 5.55 8.20
C TYR A 72 5.12 5.60 6.68
N CYS A 73 6.31 5.41 6.13
CA CYS A 73 6.48 5.33 4.68
C CYS A 73 5.63 4.20 4.09
N PHE A 74 5.62 3.04 4.72
CA PHE A 74 4.83 1.92 4.22
C PHE A 74 3.34 2.14 4.42
N ILE A 75 2.92 2.70 5.55
CA ILE A 75 1.50 2.99 5.80
C ILE A 75 0.97 4.02 4.81
N ILE A 76 1.63 5.16 4.73
CA ILE A 76 1.20 6.29 3.90
C ILE A 76 1.40 5.97 2.41
N GLY A 77 2.55 5.38 2.07
CA GLY A 77 2.86 5.01 0.68
C GLY A 77 1.86 4.01 0.13
N THR A 78 1.51 2.99 0.89
CA THR A 78 0.51 2.01 0.48
C THR A 78 -0.85 2.65 0.30
N PHE A 79 -1.25 3.51 1.23
CA PHE A 79 -2.52 4.21 1.14
C PHE A 79 -2.58 5.05 -0.13
N LEU A 80 -1.59 5.90 -0.36
CA LEU A 80 -1.55 6.77 -1.52
C LEU A 80 -1.46 5.99 -2.83
N PHE A 81 -0.65 4.95 -2.87
CA PHE A 81 -0.44 4.16 -4.08
C PHE A 81 -1.68 3.34 -4.44
N SER A 82 -2.13 2.48 -3.54
CA SER A 82 -3.20 1.51 -3.84
C SER A 82 -4.57 2.18 -3.90
N PHE A 83 -4.89 3.05 -2.95
CA PHE A 83 -6.22 3.66 -2.90
C PHE A 83 -6.41 4.71 -4.00
N SER A 84 -5.35 5.37 -4.45
CA SER A 84 -5.45 6.24 -5.62
C SER A 84 -5.75 5.42 -6.89
N ILE A 85 -5.15 4.23 -7.02
CA ILE A 85 -5.47 3.32 -8.14
C ILE A 85 -6.94 2.91 -8.10
N TYR A 86 -7.45 2.53 -6.92
CA TYR A 86 -8.86 2.16 -6.78
C TYR A 86 -9.77 3.33 -7.16
N GLY A 87 -9.46 4.52 -6.68
CA GLY A 87 -10.23 5.71 -6.99
C GLY A 87 -10.22 6.04 -8.48
N LEU A 88 -9.06 5.93 -9.14
CA LEU A 88 -8.94 6.14 -10.57
C LEU A 88 -9.77 5.13 -11.37
N CYS A 89 -9.65 3.84 -11.02
CA CYS A 89 -10.37 2.78 -11.73
C CYS A 89 -11.88 2.92 -11.55
N LEU A 90 -12.35 3.14 -10.32
CA LEU A 90 -13.77 3.25 -10.03
C LEU A 90 -14.37 4.50 -10.65
N SER A 91 -13.69 5.64 -10.57
CA SER A 91 -14.18 6.89 -11.15
C SER A 91 -14.20 6.85 -12.67
N ALA A 92 -13.18 6.24 -13.29
CA ALA A 92 -13.13 6.07 -14.74
C ALA A 92 -14.26 5.16 -15.23
N ALA A 93 -14.56 4.09 -14.50
CA ALA A 93 -15.65 3.17 -14.84
C ALA A 93 -17.02 3.86 -14.78
N LYS A 94 -17.17 4.88 -13.92
CA LYS A 94 -18.40 5.67 -13.82
C LYS A 94 -18.44 6.85 -14.80
N GLY A 95 -17.43 6.98 -15.65
CA GLY A 95 -17.37 8.06 -16.64
C GLY A 95 -16.90 9.41 -16.11
N LYS A 96 -16.53 9.50 -14.84
CA LYS A 96 -16.06 10.73 -14.19
C LYS A 96 -14.70 10.52 -13.54
N LYS A 97 -13.68 10.32 -14.37
CA LYS A 97 -12.32 10.05 -13.87
C LYS A 97 -11.81 11.21 -13.01
N LEU A 98 -11.41 10.87 -11.77
CA LEU A 98 -10.80 11.83 -10.84
C LEU A 98 -9.33 12.00 -11.19
N ARG A 99 -9.02 12.90 -12.10
CA ARG A 99 -7.66 13.11 -12.61
C ARG A 99 -6.68 13.57 -11.54
N ILE A 100 -7.16 14.18 -10.46
CA ILE A 100 -6.32 14.62 -9.34
C ILE A 100 -5.62 13.44 -8.67
N LEU A 101 -6.17 12.23 -8.77
CA LEU A 101 -5.58 11.03 -8.21
C LEU A 101 -4.41 10.48 -9.05
N GLY A 102 -4.28 10.92 -10.30
CA GLY A 102 -3.22 10.46 -11.20
C GLY A 102 -1.81 10.68 -10.64
N PRO A 103 -1.47 11.93 -10.25
CA PRO A 103 -0.15 12.20 -9.67
C PRO A 103 0.07 11.56 -8.29
N ILE A 104 -1.00 11.22 -7.56
CA ILE A 104 -0.90 10.65 -6.22
C ILE A 104 -0.32 9.24 -6.26
N THR A 105 -0.66 8.45 -7.28
CA THR A 105 -0.14 7.08 -7.43
C THR A 105 1.40 7.03 -7.48
N PRO A 106 2.08 7.77 -8.37
CA PRO A 106 3.55 7.77 -8.37
C PRO A 106 4.16 8.38 -7.11
N ILE A 107 3.50 9.33 -6.47
CA ILE A 107 3.96 9.87 -5.18
C ILE A 107 3.92 8.77 -4.12
N GLY A 108 2.84 8.02 -4.05
CA GLY A 108 2.73 6.87 -3.16
C GLY A 108 3.81 5.84 -3.42
N GLY A 109 4.05 5.51 -4.70
CA GLY A 109 5.11 4.59 -5.10
C GLY A 109 6.49 5.08 -4.68
N LEU A 110 6.76 6.38 -4.82
CA LEU A 110 8.04 6.97 -4.39
C LEU A 110 8.22 6.84 -2.87
N ILE A 111 7.16 7.10 -2.11
CA ILE A 111 7.20 6.95 -0.64
C ILE A 111 7.50 5.50 -0.26
N LEU A 112 6.91 4.53 -0.98
CA LEU A 112 7.23 3.12 -0.77
C LEU A 112 8.71 2.82 -1.05
N VAL A 113 9.28 3.37 -2.13
CA VAL A 113 10.71 3.21 -2.43
C VAL A 113 11.56 3.78 -1.32
N ILE A 114 11.20 4.95 -0.80
CA ILE A 114 11.90 5.56 0.33
C ILE A 114 11.84 4.65 1.56
N GLY A 115 10.67 4.08 1.84
CA GLY A 115 10.50 3.14 2.95
C GLY A 115 11.43 1.93 2.83
N TRP A 116 11.49 1.31 1.65
CA TRP A 116 12.39 0.20 1.40
C TRP A 116 13.87 0.61 1.51
N GLY A 117 14.21 1.79 1.02
CA GLY A 117 15.56 2.35 1.14
C GLY A 117 15.97 2.55 2.59
N LEU A 118 15.07 3.09 3.41
CA LEU A 118 15.32 3.28 4.84
C LEU A 118 15.45 1.93 5.56
N LEU A 119 14.63 0.95 5.18
CA LEU A 119 14.71 -0.39 5.74
C LEU A 119 16.07 -1.04 5.38
N LEU A 120 16.50 -0.92 4.14
CA LEU A 120 17.82 -1.37 3.69
C LEU A 120 18.92 -0.68 4.49
N TYR A 121 18.82 0.63 4.66
CA TYR A 121 19.79 1.41 5.45
C TYR A 121 19.88 0.91 6.90
N SER A 122 18.73 0.55 7.49
CA SER A 122 18.73 0.09 8.89
C SER A 122 19.57 -1.18 9.07
N PHE A 123 19.56 -2.08 8.09
CA PHE A 123 20.39 -3.29 8.15
C PHE A 123 21.86 -2.99 7.90
N VAL A 124 22.17 -2.09 6.97
CA VAL A 124 23.55 -1.69 6.71
C VAL A 124 24.15 -0.98 7.93
N ALA A 125 23.38 -0.13 8.58
CA ALA A 125 23.83 0.62 9.74
C ALA A 125 24.20 -0.30 10.92
N GLU A 126 23.54 -1.44 11.05
CA GLU A 126 23.86 -2.41 12.11
C GLU A 126 25.16 -3.18 11.83
N VAL A 127 25.52 -3.34 10.55
CA VAL A 127 26.70 -4.09 10.14
C VAL A 127 27.97 -3.22 10.23
N ILE A 128 27.85 -1.92 10.03
CA ILE A 128 28.93 -0.95 10.10
C ILE A 128 29.14 -0.51 11.55
#